data_df205247029b14e57e2e89bf71a09567
#
_entry.id   df205247029b14e57e2e89bf71a09567
#
_cell.length_a   1.000
_cell.length_b   1.000
_cell.length_c   1.000
_cell.angle_alpha   90.00
_cell.angle_beta   90.00
_cell.angle_gamma   90.00
#
_symmetry.space_group_name_H-M   'P 1'
#
loop_
_entity.id
_entity.type
_entity.pdbx_description
1 polymer ?
#
loop_
_entity_poly.entity_id
_entity_poly.type
_entity_poly.pdbx_seq_one_letter_code
_entity_poly.pdbx_strand_id
1 'polypeptide(L)'
;MSQITNEIKKRRTFAIISHPDAGKTTLTEKFLLYGGAINQAGSVKGKATAKHAVSDWMEIEKERGIYVTSSVLKFNYDGYCINILDTPGHQDFSEDTYRTLMAADSAVMVIDASKGVESQTRKLFKVCVMRHIPIFTFINKMDREARDTFELLDDIEKELGIATCPINWPIGCGKEFRGVFDREHQEIELFSDTQKGTKMGEVRKIALTDSEVDSFITEDQKAQLMDEIELLDGASAEFDLDLVSKGELSPVFFGSALTNFGVETFLQHFLEMTSSPLPRKSDQGNIDPMEEKDFSAFVFKIQANMNKAHRDRIAFMRICSGEFEAGMDVFHIQGGKKVRLSQPQQMMASERKMIEKAYAGDVIGIFDPGIFSIGDTLTTSPDRFVYEGIPTFAPEHFARV
;
A
#
# COMPACT_ATOMS: atom_id res chain seq x y z
N MET A 1 16.18 -1.86 24.13
CA MET A 1 16.17 -1.46 22.70
C MET A 1 16.39 0.03 22.60
N SER A 2 17.11 0.53 21.60
CA SER A 2 17.29 1.97 21.40
C SER A 2 15.98 2.63 20.99
N GLN A 3 15.85 3.95 21.23
CA GLN A 3 14.68 4.71 20.77
C GLN A 3 14.51 4.60 19.24
N ILE A 4 15.61 4.63 18.49
CA ILE A 4 15.64 4.49 17.03
C ILE A 4 15.06 3.15 16.60
N THR A 5 15.49 2.03 17.22
CA THR A 5 14.96 0.70 16.91
C THR A 5 13.45 0.61 17.14
N ASN A 6 12.93 1.23 18.22
CA ASN A 6 11.49 1.25 18.49
C ASN A 6 10.73 2.06 17.43
N GLU A 7 11.29 3.17 16.97
CA GLU A 7 10.70 3.96 15.91
C GLU A 7 10.70 3.22 14.57
N ILE A 8 11.76 2.50 14.25
CA ILE A 8 11.83 1.68 13.03
C ILE A 8 10.76 0.56 13.05
N LYS A 9 10.60 -0.13 14.18
CA LYS A 9 9.61 -1.21 14.35
C LYS A 9 8.17 -0.80 14.12
N LYS A 10 7.83 0.45 14.38
CA LYS A 10 6.48 0.98 14.14
C LYS A 10 6.18 1.25 12.68
N ARG A 11 7.18 1.30 11.80
CA ARG A 11 6.99 1.71 10.41
C ARG A 11 6.48 0.58 9.55
N ARG A 12 5.51 0.92 8.70
CA ARG A 12 4.94 0.06 7.67
C ARG A 12 4.92 0.84 6.37
N THR A 13 5.64 0.37 5.38
CA THR A 13 5.76 1.04 4.08
C THR A 13 5.36 0.09 2.99
N PHE A 14 4.23 0.34 2.37
CA PHE A 14 3.67 -0.54 1.37
C PHE A 14 3.17 0.21 0.14
N ALA A 15 3.16 -0.49 -0.98
CA ALA A 15 2.58 0.00 -2.22
C ALA A 15 1.19 -0.58 -2.42
N ILE A 16 0.31 0.18 -3.09
CA ILE A 16 -0.98 -0.33 -3.53
C ILE A 16 -0.93 -0.54 -5.03
N ILE A 17 -1.16 -1.77 -5.47
CA ILE A 17 -1.15 -2.19 -6.86
C ILE A 17 -2.52 -2.67 -7.30
N SER A 18 -2.92 -2.34 -8.52
CA SER A 18 -4.20 -2.81 -9.07
C SER A 18 -4.29 -2.57 -10.57
N HIS A 19 -5.27 -3.20 -11.20
CA HIS A 19 -5.80 -2.74 -12.49
C HIS A 19 -6.52 -1.39 -12.33
N PRO A 20 -6.57 -0.53 -13.36
CA PRO A 20 -7.40 0.68 -13.34
C PRO A 20 -8.84 0.37 -12.94
N ASP A 21 -9.45 1.26 -12.19
CA ASP A 21 -10.84 1.14 -11.69
C ASP A 21 -11.11 0.00 -10.68
N ALA A 22 -10.13 -0.79 -10.25
CA ALA A 22 -10.34 -1.80 -9.20
C ALA A 22 -10.68 -1.21 -7.82
N GLY A 23 -10.49 0.10 -7.64
CA GLY A 23 -10.84 0.84 -6.42
C GLY A 23 -9.67 1.21 -5.53
N LYS A 24 -8.45 1.22 -6.10
CA LYS A 24 -7.22 1.61 -5.41
C LYS A 24 -7.35 2.96 -4.70
N THR A 25 -7.71 4.01 -5.44
CA THR A 25 -7.90 5.37 -4.89
C THR A 25 -8.89 5.39 -3.74
N THR A 26 -10.02 4.69 -3.90
CA THR A 26 -11.04 4.62 -2.85
C THR A 26 -10.47 3.94 -1.60
N LEU A 27 -9.73 2.86 -1.74
CA LEU A 27 -9.10 2.16 -0.62
C LEU A 27 -8.06 3.05 0.09
N THR A 28 -7.21 3.74 -0.68
CA THR A 28 -6.23 4.70 -0.14
C THR A 28 -6.91 5.80 0.68
N GLU A 29 -7.99 6.39 0.16
CA GLU A 29 -8.79 7.39 0.87
C GLU A 29 -9.38 6.86 2.20
N LYS A 30 -9.80 5.57 2.21
CA LYS A 30 -10.30 4.95 3.44
C LYS A 30 -9.20 4.77 4.48
N PHE A 31 -8.01 4.35 4.09
CA PHE A 31 -6.88 4.26 5.01
C PHE A 31 -6.55 5.62 5.63
N LEU A 32 -6.56 6.69 4.82
CA LEU A 32 -6.36 8.05 5.33
C LEU A 32 -7.50 8.51 6.27
N LEU A 33 -8.73 8.08 6.01
CA LEU A 33 -9.89 8.35 6.86
C LEU A 33 -9.76 7.64 8.22
N TYR A 34 -9.42 6.34 8.24
CA TYR A 34 -9.19 5.57 9.47
C TYR A 34 -7.99 6.09 10.26
N GLY A 35 -6.94 6.53 9.58
CA GLY A 35 -5.79 7.19 10.20
C GLY A 35 -6.06 8.62 10.69
N GLY A 36 -7.28 9.14 10.54
CA GLY A 36 -7.63 10.51 10.93
C GLY A 36 -6.90 11.60 10.14
N ALA A 37 -6.22 11.24 9.04
CA ALA A 37 -5.50 12.17 8.20
C ALA A 37 -6.45 13.04 7.34
N ILE A 38 -7.65 12.55 7.09
CA ILE A 38 -8.74 13.27 6.45
C ILE A 38 -10.05 13.08 7.24
N ASN A 39 -10.92 14.08 7.22
CA ASN A 39 -12.20 14.03 7.94
C ASN A 39 -13.33 13.41 7.12
N GLN A 40 -13.15 13.29 5.82
CA GLN A 40 -14.15 12.76 4.89
C GLN A 40 -13.47 12.26 3.62
N ALA A 41 -13.78 11.04 3.22
CA ALA A 41 -13.30 10.48 1.95
C ALA A 41 -14.01 11.11 0.76
N GLY A 42 -13.29 11.36 -0.33
CA GLY A 42 -13.82 11.82 -1.61
C GLY A 42 -14.33 10.69 -2.49
N SER A 43 -14.97 11.02 -3.60
CA SER A 43 -15.36 10.07 -4.65
C SER A 43 -14.64 10.42 -5.94
N VAL A 44 -14.02 9.41 -6.57
CA VAL A 44 -13.31 9.57 -7.85
C VAL A 44 -14.30 9.78 -9.02
N LYS A 45 -15.51 9.26 -8.90
CA LYS A 45 -16.57 9.35 -9.92
C LYS A 45 -17.67 10.31 -9.45
N GLY A 46 -17.42 11.61 -9.48
CA GLY A 46 -18.41 12.62 -9.16
C GLY A 46 -18.56 13.67 -10.25
N LYS A 47 -19.79 14.19 -10.44
CA LYS A 47 -20.04 15.40 -11.25
C LYS A 47 -19.20 16.55 -10.69
N ALA A 48 -18.87 17.55 -11.51
CA ALA A 48 -17.97 18.69 -11.25
C ALA A 48 -18.09 19.44 -9.90
N THR A 49 -19.03 19.06 -9.04
CA THR A 49 -19.27 19.64 -7.70
C THR A 49 -18.84 18.71 -6.53
N ALA A 50 -18.38 17.48 -6.81
CA ALA A 50 -17.94 16.56 -5.76
C ALA A 50 -16.50 16.85 -5.35
N LYS A 51 -16.16 16.69 -4.06
CA LYS A 51 -14.77 16.74 -3.59
C LYS A 51 -13.95 15.67 -4.31
N HIS A 52 -12.87 16.08 -4.97
CA HIS A 52 -11.90 15.15 -5.54
C HIS A 52 -11.15 14.39 -4.44
N ALA A 53 -10.64 13.22 -4.79
CA ALA A 53 -9.79 12.44 -3.90
C ALA A 53 -8.58 13.25 -3.43
N VAL A 54 -8.20 13.11 -2.16
CA VAL A 54 -7.07 13.86 -1.57
C VAL A 54 -5.74 13.48 -2.23
N SER A 55 -5.64 12.27 -2.78
CA SER A 55 -4.48 11.80 -3.52
C SER A 55 -4.35 12.40 -4.93
N ASP A 56 -5.44 12.95 -5.50
CA ASP A 56 -5.47 13.57 -6.84
C ASP A 56 -5.07 15.06 -6.77
N TRP A 57 -3.81 15.33 -6.54
CA TRP A 57 -3.34 16.70 -6.34
C TRP A 57 -2.77 17.40 -7.59
N MET A 58 -2.44 16.64 -8.65
CA MET A 58 -2.04 17.21 -9.92
C MET A 58 -3.24 17.56 -10.81
N GLU A 59 -3.18 18.69 -11.54
CA GLU A 59 -4.27 19.11 -12.45
C GLU A 59 -4.56 18.06 -13.54
N ILE A 60 -3.52 17.41 -14.08
CA ILE A 60 -3.66 16.35 -15.09
C ILE A 60 -4.42 15.14 -14.52
N GLU A 61 -4.15 14.78 -13.27
CA GLU A 61 -4.83 13.70 -12.58
C GLU A 61 -6.30 14.04 -12.34
N LYS A 62 -6.57 15.28 -11.92
CA LYS A 62 -7.95 15.79 -11.74
C LYS A 62 -8.73 15.84 -13.04
N GLU A 63 -8.12 16.30 -14.15
CA GLU A 63 -8.78 16.38 -15.46
C GLU A 63 -9.10 15.00 -16.04
N ARG A 64 -8.21 14.02 -15.86
CA ARG A 64 -8.38 12.67 -16.39
C ARG A 64 -9.09 11.71 -15.45
N GLY A 65 -9.19 12.03 -14.15
CA GLY A 65 -9.70 11.14 -13.10
C GLY A 65 -8.84 9.88 -12.93
N ILE A 66 -7.55 9.98 -13.24
CA ILE A 66 -6.57 8.88 -13.15
C ILE A 66 -5.28 9.40 -12.49
N TYR A 67 -4.58 8.50 -11.80
CA TYR A 67 -3.25 8.80 -11.27
C TYR A 67 -2.22 8.78 -12.38
N VAL A 68 -1.52 9.88 -12.57
CA VAL A 68 -0.41 10.01 -13.53
C VAL A 68 0.94 9.78 -12.84
N THR A 69 1.02 10.12 -11.55
CA THR A 69 2.26 9.99 -10.77
C THR A 69 2.00 9.26 -9.47
N SER A 70 3.02 8.55 -8.97
CA SER A 70 2.95 7.92 -7.66
C SER A 70 2.97 8.98 -6.56
N SER A 71 2.04 8.90 -5.61
CA SER A 71 2.05 9.71 -4.40
C SER A 71 2.61 8.93 -3.21
N VAL A 72 3.20 9.65 -2.28
CA VAL A 72 3.65 9.12 -0.99
C VAL A 72 2.80 9.77 0.08
N LEU A 73 2.04 8.97 0.83
CA LEU A 73 1.12 9.45 1.85
C LEU A 73 1.54 8.86 3.20
N LYS A 74 1.54 9.69 4.24
CA LYS A 74 1.90 9.26 5.59
C LYS A 74 0.82 9.59 6.60
N PHE A 75 0.55 8.67 7.51
CA PHE A 75 -0.33 8.86 8.67
C PHE A 75 0.03 7.88 9.78
N ASN A 76 -0.54 8.09 10.97
CA ASN A 76 -0.40 7.17 12.09
C ASN A 76 -1.74 6.46 12.33
N TYR A 77 -1.68 5.18 12.66
CA TYR A 77 -2.84 4.38 13.04
C TYR A 77 -2.40 3.29 14.01
N ASP A 78 -3.11 3.13 15.11
CA ASP A 78 -2.90 2.09 16.13
C ASP A 78 -1.42 1.89 16.54
N GLY A 79 -0.72 2.99 16.80
CA GLY A 79 0.69 2.98 17.19
C GLY A 79 1.69 2.76 16.06
N TYR A 80 1.23 2.44 14.85
CA TYR A 80 2.05 2.32 13.66
C TYR A 80 2.21 3.65 12.92
N CYS A 81 3.34 3.82 12.26
CA CYS A 81 3.62 4.91 11.34
C CYS A 81 3.58 4.36 9.91
N ILE A 82 2.55 4.72 9.17
CA ILE A 82 2.21 4.12 7.89
C ILE A 82 2.64 5.05 6.75
N ASN A 83 3.37 4.50 5.79
CA ASN A 83 3.73 5.16 4.54
C ASN A 83 3.09 4.38 3.38
N ILE A 84 2.13 4.99 2.70
CA ILE A 84 1.53 4.43 1.49
C ILE A 84 2.25 4.99 0.27
N LEU A 85 2.71 4.09 -0.59
CA LEU A 85 3.24 4.40 -1.89
C LEU A 85 2.14 4.10 -2.92
N ASP A 86 1.37 5.13 -3.27
CA ASP A 86 0.29 4.97 -4.23
C ASP A 86 0.86 4.97 -5.65
N THR A 87 0.57 3.93 -6.42
CA THR A 87 1.12 3.70 -7.76
C THR A 87 0.10 4.05 -8.84
N PRO A 88 0.53 4.60 -10.00
CA PRO A 88 -0.39 4.77 -11.11
C PRO A 88 -0.93 3.43 -11.59
N GLY A 89 -2.26 3.34 -11.77
CA GLY A 89 -2.91 2.12 -12.27
C GLY A 89 -2.83 1.97 -13.80
N HIS A 90 -2.49 3.03 -14.53
CA HIS A 90 -2.47 3.04 -15.99
C HIS A 90 -1.22 2.37 -16.58
N GLN A 91 -1.38 1.71 -17.73
CA GLN A 91 -0.28 0.99 -18.41
C GLN A 91 0.88 1.90 -18.85
N ASP A 92 0.57 3.15 -19.16
CA ASP A 92 1.54 4.15 -19.66
C ASP A 92 2.58 4.60 -18.63
N PHE A 93 2.38 4.25 -17.35
CA PHE A 93 3.25 4.69 -16.23
C PHE A 93 3.96 3.52 -15.54
N SER A 94 4.20 2.43 -16.24
CA SER A 94 4.78 1.19 -15.68
C SER A 94 6.15 1.39 -15.04
N GLU A 95 7.01 2.26 -15.59
CA GLU A 95 8.35 2.52 -15.06
C GLU A 95 8.31 3.25 -13.71
N ASP A 96 7.44 4.25 -13.56
CA ASP A 96 7.28 4.99 -12.29
C ASP A 96 6.69 4.07 -11.20
N THR A 97 5.75 3.20 -11.58
CA THR A 97 5.21 2.18 -10.67
C THR A 97 6.30 1.22 -10.20
N TYR A 98 7.14 0.76 -11.12
CA TYR A 98 8.24 -0.13 -10.79
C TYR A 98 9.22 0.52 -9.80
N ARG A 99 9.64 1.77 -10.06
CA ARG A 99 10.53 2.54 -9.18
C ARG A 99 9.91 2.72 -7.79
N THR A 100 8.61 2.96 -7.73
CA THR A 100 7.88 3.11 -6.47
C THR A 100 7.85 1.80 -5.67
N LEU A 101 7.63 0.66 -6.34
CA LEU A 101 7.67 -0.66 -5.72
C LEU A 101 9.04 -0.98 -5.12
N MET A 102 10.12 -0.42 -5.67
CA MET A 102 11.47 -0.56 -5.10
C MET A 102 11.59 0.06 -3.70
N ALA A 103 10.75 1.03 -3.36
CA ALA A 103 10.75 1.68 -2.06
C ALA A 103 9.82 1.01 -1.04
N ALA A 104 9.01 0.02 -1.46
CA ALA A 104 8.07 -0.69 -0.60
C ALA A 104 8.70 -1.88 0.13
N ASP A 105 8.11 -2.25 1.27
CA ASP A 105 8.43 -3.48 2.04
C ASP A 105 7.34 -4.54 1.88
N SER A 106 6.14 -4.15 1.44
CA SER A 106 5.03 -5.03 1.10
C SER A 106 4.13 -4.38 0.05
N ALA A 107 3.21 -5.14 -0.51
CA ALA A 107 2.24 -4.64 -1.48
C ALA A 107 0.81 -5.08 -1.11
N VAL A 108 -0.13 -4.17 -1.30
CA VAL A 108 -1.57 -4.46 -1.27
C VAL A 108 -2.06 -4.56 -2.70
N MET A 109 -2.47 -5.74 -3.11
CA MET A 109 -3.03 -6.01 -4.43
C MET A 109 -4.56 -5.90 -4.37
N VAL A 110 -5.13 -4.93 -5.10
CA VAL A 110 -6.58 -4.71 -5.13
C VAL A 110 -7.16 -5.35 -6.40
N ILE A 111 -8.13 -6.24 -6.21
CA ILE A 111 -8.83 -6.97 -7.26
C ILE A 111 -10.31 -6.57 -7.26
N ASP A 112 -10.89 -6.37 -8.44
CA ASP A 112 -12.33 -6.17 -8.62
C ASP A 112 -13.05 -7.52 -8.56
N ALA A 113 -13.93 -7.72 -7.59
CA ALA A 113 -14.65 -8.98 -7.38
C ALA A 113 -15.47 -9.43 -8.60
N SER A 114 -15.90 -8.50 -9.46
CA SER A 114 -16.64 -8.83 -10.67
C SER A 114 -15.77 -9.28 -11.84
N LYS A 115 -14.45 -8.95 -11.80
CA LYS A 115 -13.55 -9.16 -12.93
C LYS A 115 -12.46 -10.21 -12.67
N GLY A 116 -12.01 -10.34 -11.41
CA GLY A 116 -10.87 -11.17 -11.04
C GLY A 116 -9.53 -10.57 -11.43
N VAL A 117 -8.55 -11.40 -11.76
CA VAL A 117 -7.17 -10.97 -12.08
C VAL A 117 -7.10 -10.38 -13.48
N GLU A 118 -6.84 -9.09 -13.58
CA GLU A 118 -6.73 -8.35 -14.84
C GLU A 118 -5.27 -8.15 -15.29
N SER A 119 -5.07 -7.76 -16.54
CA SER A 119 -3.75 -7.72 -17.19
C SER A 119 -2.69 -6.87 -16.47
N GLN A 120 -3.08 -5.69 -15.95
CA GLN A 120 -2.15 -4.82 -15.22
C GLN A 120 -1.77 -5.42 -13.87
N THR A 121 -2.73 -6.05 -13.18
CA THR A 121 -2.47 -6.76 -11.93
C THR A 121 -1.39 -7.83 -12.11
N ARG A 122 -1.48 -8.65 -13.19
CA ARG A 122 -0.45 -9.67 -13.51
C ARG A 122 0.94 -9.07 -13.70
N LYS A 123 1.04 -7.93 -14.40
CA LYS A 123 2.32 -7.26 -14.64
C LYS A 123 2.95 -6.77 -13.34
N LEU A 124 2.16 -6.10 -12.50
CA LEU A 124 2.62 -5.55 -11.22
C LEU A 124 2.96 -6.65 -10.21
N PHE A 125 2.16 -7.72 -10.19
CA PHE A 125 2.44 -8.91 -9.39
C PHE A 125 3.82 -9.50 -9.72
N LYS A 126 4.14 -9.69 -11.01
CA LYS A 126 5.46 -10.20 -11.43
C LYS A 126 6.61 -9.34 -10.91
N VAL A 127 6.42 -8.02 -10.86
CA VAL A 127 7.42 -7.09 -10.29
C VAL A 127 7.60 -7.34 -8.80
N CYS A 128 6.51 -7.51 -8.06
CA CYS A 128 6.57 -7.80 -6.62
C CYS A 128 7.30 -9.13 -6.35
N VAL A 129 6.97 -10.19 -7.10
CA VAL A 129 7.63 -11.50 -6.97
C VAL A 129 9.14 -11.42 -7.27
N MET A 130 9.53 -10.75 -8.37
CA MET A 130 10.95 -10.56 -8.69
C MET A 130 11.73 -9.85 -7.58
N ARG A 131 11.03 -9.11 -6.72
CA ARG A 131 11.59 -8.32 -5.63
C ARG A 131 11.41 -8.96 -4.25
N HIS A 132 10.79 -10.13 -4.19
CA HIS A 132 10.43 -10.79 -2.93
C HIS A 132 9.64 -9.86 -2.00
N ILE A 133 8.72 -9.07 -2.58
CA ILE A 133 7.83 -8.19 -1.81
C ILE A 133 6.60 -9.00 -1.40
N PRO A 134 6.32 -9.16 -0.09
CA PRO A 134 5.11 -9.80 0.40
C PRO A 134 3.84 -9.14 -0.15
N ILE A 135 2.88 -9.95 -0.58
CA ILE A 135 1.65 -9.48 -1.24
C ILE A 135 0.44 -9.86 -0.40
N PHE A 136 -0.37 -8.86 -0.09
CA PHE A 136 -1.67 -9.00 0.57
C PHE A 136 -2.76 -8.65 -0.44
N THR A 137 -3.76 -9.51 -0.58
CA THR A 137 -4.81 -9.33 -1.60
C THR A 137 -6.08 -8.79 -0.96
N PHE A 138 -6.64 -7.72 -1.52
CA PHE A 138 -7.93 -7.18 -1.15
C PHE A 138 -8.90 -7.29 -2.33
N ILE A 139 -9.86 -8.21 -2.23
CA ILE A 139 -10.93 -8.41 -3.21
C ILE A 139 -12.04 -7.41 -2.91
N ASN A 140 -12.12 -6.38 -3.73
CA ASN A 140 -12.92 -5.18 -3.54
C ASN A 140 -14.24 -5.23 -4.31
N LYS A 141 -15.18 -4.40 -3.91
CA LYS A 141 -16.49 -4.18 -4.55
C LYS A 141 -17.50 -5.30 -4.32
N MET A 142 -17.44 -5.96 -3.17
CA MET A 142 -18.44 -6.94 -2.77
C MET A 142 -19.86 -6.34 -2.62
N ASP A 143 -19.99 -4.98 -2.59
CA ASP A 143 -21.26 -4.26 -2.66
C ASP A 143 -21.96 -4.31 -4.02
N ARG A 144 -21.37 -4.99 -5.00
CA ARG A 144 -21.90 -5.22 -6.35
C ARG A 144 -21.96 -6.71 -6.66
N GLU A 145 -22.61 -7.06 -7.76
CA GLU A 145 -22.56 -8.43 -8.29
C GLU A 145 -21.09 -8.82 -8.50
N ALA A 146 -20.70 -9.91 -7.87
CA ALA A 146 -19.36 -10.46 -7.87
C ALA A 146 -19.36 -11.85 -8.52
N ARG A 147 -18.20 -12.31 -8.95
CA ARG A 147 -17.96 -13.72 -9.28
C ARG A 147 -18.03 -14.54 -7.99
N ASP A 148 -18.19 -15.85 -8.15
CA ASP A 148 -18.10 -16.78 -7.04
C ASP A 148 -16.76 -16.61 -6.28
N THR A 149 -16.82 -16.66 -4.96
CA THR A 149 -15.66 -16.36 -4.09
C THR A 149 -14.56 -17.42 -4.22
N PHE A 150 -14.91 -18.69 -4.37
CA PHE A 150 -13.94 -19.76 -4.61
C PHE A 150 -13.32 -19.65 -6.01
N GLU A 151 -14.12 -19.28 -7.03
CA GLU A 151 -13.58 -19.01 -8.37
C GLU A 151 -12.58 -17.83 -8.36
N LEU A 152 -12.79 -16.82 -7.51
CA LEU A 152 -11.85 -15.70 -7.39
C LEU A 152 -10.53 -16.13 -6.78
N LEU A 153 -10.55 -17.00 -5.76
CA LEU A 153 -9.33 -17.58 -5.19
C LEU A 153 -8.59 -18.43 -6.21
N ASP A 154 -9.31 -19.32 -6.90
CA ASP A 154 -8.80 -20.14 -8.00
C ASP A 154 -8.15 -19.29 -9.12
N ASP A 155 -8.78 -18.16 -9.47
CA ASP A 155 -8.27 -17.23 -10.49
C ASP A 155 -6.92 -16.62 -10.05
N ILE A 156 -6.81 -16.22 -8.78
CA ILE A 156 -5.56 -15.70 -8.20
C ILE A 156 -4.47 -16.77 -8.24
N GLU A 157 -4.76 -17.97 -7.79
CA GLU A 157 -3.79 -19.05 -7.72
C GLU A 157 -3.31 -19.51 -9.10
N LYS A 158 -4.24 -19.67 -10.06
CA LYS A 158 -3.93 -20.09 -11.44
C LYS A 158 -3.20 -19.02 -12.23
N GLU A 159 -3.66 -17.77 -12.13
CA GLU A 159 -3.12 -16.67 -12.94
C GLU A 159 -1.81 -16.10 -12.42
N LEU A 160 -1.60 -16.15 -11.11
CA LEU A 160 -0.46 -15.56 -10.45
C LEU A 160 0.54 -16.60 -9.94
N GLY A 161 0.11 -17.84 -9.71
CA GLY A 161 0.98 -18.92 -9.19
C GLY A 161 1.35 -18.72 -7.72
N ILE A 162 0.49 -18.09 -6.93
CA ILE A 162 0.66 -17.88 -5.50
C ILE A 162 -0.50 -18.54 -4.74
N ALA A 163 -0.22 -19.23 -3.65
CA ALA A 163 -1.27 -19.78 -2.80
C ALA A 163 -2.06 -18.67 -2.10
N THR A 164 -3.33 -18.94 -1.81
CA THR A 164 -4.22 -17.99 -1.12
C THR A 164 -4.60 -18.48 0.26
N CYS A 165 -4.67 -17.55 1.22
CA CYS A 165 -5.16 -17.78 2.57
C CYS A 165 -6.23 -16.73 2.90
N PRO A 166 -7.53 -17.05 2.77
CA PRO A 166 -8.61 -16.13 3.15
C PRO A 166 -8.62 -15.88 4.65
N ILE A 167 -8.41 -14.63 5.06
CA ILE A 167 -8.43 -14.21 6.48
C ILE A 167 -9.85 -13.85 6.90
N ASN A 168 -10.61 -13.24 6.01
CA ASN A 168 -12.04 -13.04 6.20
C ASN A 168 -12.84 -13.66 5.04
N TRP A 169 -14.16 -13.81 5.25
CA TRP A 169 -15.05 -14.34 4.25
C TRP A 169 -16.30 -13.48 4.10
N PRO A 170 -16.77 -13.16 2.89
CA PRO A 170 -17.91 -12.28 2.70
C PRO A 170 -19.24 -13.01 2.98
N ILE A 171 -20.19 -12.31 3.55
CA ILE A 171 -21.56 -12.79 3.78
C ILE A 171 -22.45 -12.19 2.71
N GLY A 172 -22.67 -12.95 1.64
CA GLY A 172 -23.37 -12.52 0.45
C GLY A 172 -22.56 -11.57 -0.43
N CYS A 173 -23.17 -11.08 -1.50
CA CYS A 173 -22.61 -10.07 -2.39
C CYS A 173 -23.69 -9.15 -2.95
N GLY A 174 -23.30 -8.02 -3.55
CA GLY A 174 -24.24 -7.07 -4.13
C GLY A 174 -25.20 -6.49 -3.09
N LYS A 175 -26.49 -6.55 -3.35
CA LYS A 175 -27.54 -6.06 -2.44
C LYS A 175 -27.69 -6.93 -1.18
N GLU A 176 -27.23 -8.15 -1.24
CA GLU A 176 -27.29 -9.12 -0.13
C GLU A 176 -26.01 -9.13 0.70
N PHE A 177 -25.04 -8.29 0.37
CA PHE A 177 -23.80 -8.16 1.14
C PHE A 177 -24.10 -7.56 2.51
N ARG A 178 -23.88 -8.35 3.57
CA ARG A 178 -24.18 -7.98 4.97
C ARG A 178 -22.96 -7.59 5.77
N GLY A 179 -21.81 -8.15 5.43
CA GLY A 179 -20.56 -7.96 6.16
C GLY A 179 -19.54 -9.02 5.79
N VAL A 180 -18.56 -9.16 6.63
CA VAL A 180 -17.53 -10.19 6.51
C VAL A 180 -17.45 -11.00 7.81
N PHE A 181 -17.10 -12.28 7.67
CA PHE A 181 -16.76 -13.15 8.77
C PHE A 181 -15.24 -13.15 8.95
N ASP A 182 -14.75 -12.69 10.10
CA ASP A 182 -13.35 -12.79 10.51
C ASP A 182 -13.05 -14.21 10.95
N ARG A 183 -12.23 -14.93 10.19
CA ARG A 183 -11.92 -16.34 10.48
C ARG A 183 -10.98 -16.52 11.66
N GLU A 184 -10.14 -15.53 11.95
CA GLU A 184 -9.21 -15.59 13.09
C GLU A 184 -9.95 -15.40 14.42
N HIS A 185 -10.84 -14.40 14.49
CA HIS A 185 -11.56 -14.07 15.70
C HIS A 185 -12.93 -14.79 15.82
N GLN A 186 -13.38 -15.48 14.77
CA GLN A 186 -14.68 -16.16 14.69
C GLN A 186 -15.87 -15.21 14.92
N GLU A 187 -15.77 -13.99 14.39
CA GLU A 187 -16.74 -12.92 14.55
C GLU A 187 -17.26 -12.43 13.19
N ILE A 188 -18.55 -12.08 13.17
CA ILE A 188 -19.15 -11.38 12.04
C ILE A 188 -18.98 -9.88 12.25
N GLU A 189 -18.43 -9.22 11.26
CA GLU A 189 -18.31 -7.77 11.22
C GLU A 189 -19.44 -7.19 10.36
N LEU A 190 -20.35 -6.51 11.04
CA LEU A 190 -21.46 -5.82 10.44
C LEU A 190 -21.17 -4.32 10.38
N PHE A 191 -21.60 -3.69 9.30
CA PHE A 191 -21.37 -2.27 9.08
C PHE A 191 -22.68 -1.51 9.06
N SER A 192 -22.78 -0.47 9.84
CA SER A 192 -23.91 0.45 9.78
C SER A 192 -23.82 1.30 8.50
N ASP A 193 -24.94 1.47 7.79
CA ASP A 193 -25.01 2.31 6.59
C ASP A 193 -24.79 3.79 6.95
N THR A 194 -23.54 4.25 6.85
CA THR A 194 -23.15 5.62 7.17
C THR A 194 -22.91 6.42 5.92
N GLN A 195 -23.93 7.13 5.44
CA GLN A 195 -23.84 8.11 4.36
C GLN A 195 -22.97 7.65 3.19
N LYS A 196 -23.18 6.43 2.69
CA LYS A 196 -22.41 5.79 1.59
C LYS A 196 -20.91 5.70 1.86
N GLY A 197 -20.52 5.41 3.10
CA GLY A 197 -19.12 5.19 3.46
C GLY A 197 -18.24 6.44 3.49
N THR A 198 -18.80 7.65 3.42
CA THR A 198 -18.01 8.89 3.43
C THR A 198 -17.47 9.27 4.81
N LYS A 199 -17.99 8.65 5.86
CA LYS A 199 -17.55 8.79 7.25
C LYS A 199 -17.22 7.41 7.83
N MET A 200 -16.42 7.37 8.87
CA MET A 200 -16.21 6.15 9.67
C MET A 200 -17.57 5.72 10.22
N GLY A 201 -17.95 4.45 9.96
CA GLY A 201 -19.09 3.79 10.57
C GLY A 201 -18.66 3.03 11.82
N GLU A 202 -19.59 2.76 12.72
CA GLU A 202 -19.32 1.80 13.78
C GLU A 202 -19.33 0.40 13.17
N VAL A 203 -18.21 -0.29 13.31
CA VAL A 203 -18.12 -1.73 13.02
C VAL A 203 -18.65 -2.46 14.22
N ARG A 204 -19.70 -3.24 14.02
CA ARG A 204 -20.26 -4.09 15.06
C ARG A 204 -19.71 -5.50 14.88
N LYS A 205 -19.00 -5.98 15.87
CA LYS A 205 -18.45 -7.33 15.91
C LYS A 205 -19.37 -8.21 16.76
N ILE A 206 -19.83 -9.32 16.20
CA ILE A 206 -20.74 -10.25 16.85
C ILE A 206 -20.19 -11.66 16.65
N ALA A 207 -20.05 -12.44 17.74
CA ALA A 207 -19.64 -13.83 17.64
C ALA A 207 -20.67 -14.63 16.82
N LEU A 208 -20.21 -15.52 15.95
CA LEU A 208 -21.10 -16.32 15.08
C LEU A 208 -22.10 -17.16 15.89
N THR A 209 -21.77 -17.50 17.13
CA THR A 209 -22.61 -18.26 18.05
C THR A 209 -23.66 -17.43 18.79
N ASP A 210 -23.60 -16.10 18.67
CA ASP A 210 -24.55 -15.23 19.35
C ASP A 210 -25.90 -15.24 18.62
N SER A 211 -26.98 -15.34 19.35
CA SER A 211 -28.36 -15.31 18.81
C SER A 211 -28.71 -13.98 18.14
N GLU A 212 -27.98 -12.92 18.43
CA GLU A 212 -28.17 -11.62 17.81
C GLU A 212 -27.84 -11.64 16.29
N VAL A 213 -26.97 -12.55 15.85
CA VAL A 213 -26.61 -12.77 14.45
C VAL A 213 -27.84 -12.97 13.56
N ASP A 214 -28.83 -13.71 14.07
CA ASP A 214 -30.08 -14.04 13.35
C ASP A 214 -30.95 -12.81 13.04
N SER A 215 -30.66 -11.65 13.64
CA SER A 215 -31.33 -10.40 13.33
C SER A 215 -30.69 -9.65 12.14
N PHE A 216 -29.50 -10.03 11.71
CA PHE A 216 -28.71 -9.34 10.66
C PHE A 216 -28.52 -10.17 9.39
N ILE A 217 -28.41 -11.48 9.53
CA ILE A 217 -28.29 -12.42 8.41
C ILE A 217 -29.44 -13.42 8.46
N THR A 218 -29.85 -13.90 7.29
CA THR A 218 -30.90 -14.93 7.18
C THR A 218 -30.37 -16.31 7.57
N GLU A 219 -31.28 -17.24 7.92
CA GLU A 219 -30.89 -18.63 8.18
C GLU A 219 -30.14 -19.24 6.99
N ASP A 220 -30.57 -18.95 5.74
CA ASP A 220 -29.92 -19.43 4.53
C ASP A 220 -28.50 -18.86 4.38
N GLN A 221 -28.31 -17.57 4.67
CA GLN A 221 -26.98 -16.94 4.64
C GLN A 221 -26.06 -17.51 5.73
N LYS A 222 -26.60 -17.80 6.91
CA LYS A 222 -25.82 -18.42 8.01
C LYS A 222 -25.44 -19.86 7.65
N ALA A 223 -26.36 -20.64 7.10
CA ALA A 223 -26.08 -22.03 6.69
C ALA A 223 -25.03 -22.04 5.57
N GLN A 224 -25.19 -21.18 4.54
CA GLN A 224 -24.22 -21.05 3.46
C GLN A 224 -22.84 -20.66 3.98
N LEU A 225 -22.76 -19.66 4.87
CA LEU A 225 -21.50 -19.24 5.47
C LEU A 225 -20.80 -20.40 6.20
N MET A 226 -21.54 -21.20 6.97
CA MET A 226 -20.97 -22.33 7.71
C MET A 226 -20.45 -23.42 6.76
N ASP A 227 -21.20 -23.76 5.71
CA ASP A 227 -20.78 -24.72 4.68
C ASP A 227 -19.52 -24.23 3.95
N GLU A 228 -19.46 -22.96 3.59
CA GLU A 228 -18.30 -22.34 2.94
C GLU A 228 -17.07 -22.31 3.84
N ILE A 229 -17.23 -22.02 5.14
CA ILE A 229 -16.11 -22.04 6.12
C ILE A 229 -15.57 -23.46 6.29
N GLU A 230 -16.44 -24.48 6.38
CA GLU A 230 -16.01 -25.88 6.46
C GLU A 230 -15.19 -26.29 5.23
N LEU A 231 -15.62 -25.87 4.03
CA LEU A 231 -14.87 -26.09 2.79
C LEU A 231 -13.52 -25.39 2.80
N LEU A 232 -13.47 -24.14 3.28
CA LEU A 232 -12.22 -23.38 3.39
C LEU A 232 -11.23 -24.01 4.36
N ASP A 233 -11.71 -24.48 5.51
CA ASP A 233 -10.87 -25.12 6.53
C ASP A 233 -10.27 -26.44 6.02
N GLY A 234 -10.95 -27.09 5.06
CA GLY A 234 -10.45 -28.31 4.42
C GLY A 234 -9.58 -28.09 3.18
N ALA A 235 -9.68 -26.95 2.50
CA ALA A 235 -9.10 -26.75 1.18
C ALA A 235 -8.14 -25.56 1.06
N SER A 236 -8.28 -24.51 1.89
CA SER A 236 -7.39 -23.35 1.82
C SER A 236 -6.06 -23.60 2.53
N ALA A 237 -5.01 -22.90 2.09
CA ALA A 237 -3.74 -22.91 2.81
C ALA A 237 -3.92 -22.26 4.21
N GLU A 238 -3.25 -22.84 5.21
CA GLU A 238 -3.14 -22.22 6.52
C GLU A 238 -2.26 -20.97 6.45
N PHE A 239 -2.52 -19.99 7.32
CA PHE A 239 -1.69 -18.79 7.40
C PHE A 239 -0.28 -19.14 7.88
N ASP A 240 0.71 -18.77 7.08
CA ASP A 240 2.13 -18.94 7.37
C ASP A 240 2.89 -17.67 6.99
N LEU A 241 3.40 -16.97 8.01
CA LEU A 241 4.11 -15.70 7.81
C LEU A 241 5.42 -15.86 7.02
N ASP A 242 6.08 -17.01 7.14
CA ASP A 242 7.30 -17.28 6.37
C ASP A 242 6.99 -17.45 4.88
N LEU A 243 5.89 -18.13 4.53
CA LEU A 243 5.43 -18.23 3.14
C LEU A 243 4.96 -16.88 2.59
N VAL A 244 4.29 -16.06 3.40
CA VAL A 244 3.91 -14.70 3.03
C VAL A 244 5.16 -13.85 2.76
N SER A 245 6.15 -13.91 3.64
CA SER A 245 7.39 -13.14 3.48
C SER A 245 8.21 -13.55 2.26
N LYS A 246 8.10 -14.82 1.81
CA LYS A 246 8.72 -15.34 0.59
C LYS A 246 7.94 -15.01 -0.68
N GLY A 247 6.69 -14.52 -0.56
CA GLY A 247 5.80 -14.27 -1.69
C GLY A 247 5.19 -15.57 -2.27
N GLU A 248 5.12 -16.63 -1.49
CA GLU A 248 4.53 -17.93 -1.86
C GLU A 248 3.07 -18.07 -1.41
N LEU A 249 2.65 -17.27 -0.42
CA LEU A 249 1.29 -17.21 0.12
C LEU A 249 0.81 -15.77 0.18
N SER A 250 -0.42 -15.53 -0.26
CA SER A 250 -1.08 -14.22 -0.12
C SER A 250 -2.27 -14.31 0.84
N PRO A 251 -2.25 -13.60 1.97
CA PRO A 251 -3.46 -13.38 2.76
C PRO A 251 -4.51 -12.65 1.94
N VAL A 252 -5.74 -13.16 1.90
CA VAL A 252 -6.83 -12.62 1.09
C VAL A 252 -7.93 -12.07 1.98
N PHE A 253 -8.38 -10.87 1.65
CA PHE A 253 -9.46 -10.16 2.32
C PHE A 253 -10.54 -9.78 1.33
N PHE A 254 -11.79 -9.94 1.70
CA PHE A 254 -12.94 -9.51 0.94
C PHE A 254 -13.55 -8.26 1.56
N GLY A 255 -14.06 -7.35 0.73
CA GLY A 255 -14.70 -6.17 1.26
C GLY A 255 -15.21 -5.20 0.19
N SER A 256 -15.62 -4.03 0.63
CA SER A 256 -15.99 -2.90 -0.22
C SER A 256 -15.39 -1.61 0.31
N ALA A 257 -14.40 -1.10 -0.41
CA ALA A 257 -13.82 0.20 -0.07
C ALA A 257 -14.85 1.35 -0.17
N LEU A 258 -15.83 1.24 -1.06
CA LEU A 258 -16.86 2.29 -1.21
C LEU A 258 -17.74 2.40 0.04
N THR A 259 -18.15 1.29 0.61
CA THR A 259 -19.07 1.23 1.75
C THR A 259 -18.39 1.05 3.11
N ASN A 260 -17.05 0.95 3.15
CA ASN A 260 -16.18 0.69 4.30
C ASN A 260 -16.22 -0.75 4.84
N PHE A 261 -16.90 -1.68 4.18
CA PHE A 261 -16.97 -3.06 4.64
C PHE A 261 -15.61 -3.77 4.53
N GLY A 262 -15.16 -4.37 5.63
CA GLY A 262 -13.92 -5.14 5.72
C GLY A 262 -12.64 -4.31 5.60
N VAL A 263 -12.71 -2.98 5.50
CA VAL A 263 -11.51 -2.13 5.30
C VAL A 263 -10.73 -1.96 6.60
N GLU A 264 -11.42 -1.74 7.71
CA GLU A 264 -10.77 -1.58 9.01
C GLU A 264 -10.12 -2.89 9.46
N THR A 265 -10.85 -4.00 9.35
CA THR A 265 -10.34 -5.35 9.62
C THR A 265 -9.12 -5.65 8.77
N PHE A 266 -9.20 -5.37 7.46
CA PHE A 266 -8.04 -5.52 6.59
C PHE A 266 -6.84 -4.72 7.11
N LEU A 267 -7.04 -3.44 7.46
CA LEU A 267 -5.95 -2.60 7.93
C LEU A 267 -5.32 -3.12 9.23
N GLN A 268 -6.13 -3.58 10.18
CA GLN A 268 -5.67 -4.15 11.45
C GLN A 268 -4.82 -5.40 11.21
N HIS A 269 -5.37 -6.42 10.57
CA HIS A 269 -4.66 -7.66 10.25
C HIS A 269 -3.39 -7.41 9.40
N PHE A 270 -3.50 -6.54 8.39
CA PHE A 270 -2.36 -6.19 7.54
C PHE A 270 -1.19 -5.61 8.34
N LEU A 271 -1.46 -4.72 9.30
CA LEU A 271 -0.42 -4.10 10.12
C LEU A 271 0.26 -5.10 11.07
N GLU A 272 -0.47 -6.09 11.55
CA GLU A 272 0.05 -7.17 12.40
C GLU A 272 0.86 -8.18 11.58
N MET A 273 0.36 -8.57 10.41
CA MET A 273 0.98 -9.57 9.53
C MET A 273 2.18 -9.03 8.75
N THR A 274 2.24 -7.70 8.50
CA THR A 274 3.33 -7.13 7.71
C THR A 274 4.53 -6.79 8.59
N SER A 275 5.72 -7.00 8.05
CA SER A 275 6.97 -6.76 8.78
C SER A 275 7.31 -5.27 8.91
N SER A 276 8.16 -4.95 9.89
CA SER A 276 8.94 -3.71 9.92
C SER A 276 9.84 -3.62 8.67
N PRO A 277 10.49 -2.45 8.42
CA PRO A 277 11.33 -2.26 7.25
C PRO A 277 12.32 -3.40 7.02
N LEU A 278 12.33 -3.91 5.79
CA LEU A 278 13.15 -5.06 5.39
C LEU A 278 14.60 -4.66 5.11
N PRO A 279 15.57 -5.58 5.32
CA PRO A 279 16.94 -5.40 4.88
C PRO A 279 17.03 -5.14 3.38
N ARG A 280 17.98 -4.30 2.97
CA ARG A 280 18.22 -3.98 1.57
C ARG A 280 19.60 -4.42 1.11
N LYS A 281 19.64 -4.98 -0.07
CA LYS A 281 20.86 -5.44 -0.70
C LYS A 281 21.72 -4.28 -1.19
N SER A 282 23.02 -4.37 -0.91
CA SER A 282 24.06 -3.46 -1.38
C SER A 282 25.22 -4.25 -2.00
N ASP A 283 26.16 -3.53 -2.58
CA ASP A 283 27.43 -4.10 -3.09
C ASP A 283 28.31 -4.73 -2.00
N GLN A 284 28.01 -4.46 -0.72
CA GLN A 284 28.73 -5.00 0.44
C GLN A 284 27.88 -5.98 1.28
N GLY A 285 26.72 -6.42 0.77
CA GLY A 285 25.80 -7.32 1.46
C GLY A 285 24.49 -6.64 1.84
N ASN A 286 23.71 -7.30 2.68
CA ASN A 286 22.43 -6.77 3.14
C ASN A 286 22.64 -5.74 4.25
N ILE A 287 22.04 -4.59 4.12
CA ILE A 287 21.96 -3.55 5.14
C ILE A 287 20.65 -3.74 5.92
N ASP A 288 20.78 -4.20 7.16
CA ASP A 288 19.63 -4.41 8.05
C ASP A 288 19.32 -3.13 8.83
N PRO A 289 18.10 -2.56 8.70
CA PRO A 289 17.71 -1.36 9.41
C PRO A 289 17.71 -1.50 10.93
N MET A 290 17.67 -2.73 11.45
CA MET A 290 17.70 -2.99 12.91
C MET A 290 19.12 -3.01 13.48
N GLU A 291 20.12 -3.31 12.66
CA GLU A 291 21.52 -3.43 13.03
C GLU A 291 22.34 -2.19 12.67
N GLU A 292 22.12 -1.65 11.46
CA GLU A 292 22.83 -0.48 10.94
C GLU A 292 22.30 0.80 11.59
N LYS A 293 23.20 1.54 12.29
CA LYS A 293 22.86 2.76 13.02
C LYS A 293 23.08 4.02 12.20
N ASP A 294 23.97 3.97 11.23
CA ASP A 294 24.25 5.08 10.36
C ASP A 294 23.10 5.31 9.39
N PHE A 295 22.84 6.57 9.10
CA PHE A 295 21.82 6.92 8.11
C PHE A 295 22.23 6.42 6.73
N SER A 296 21.29 5.80 6.07
CA SER A 296 21.39 5.53 4.63
C SER A 296 20.03 5.63 3.95
N ALA A 297 20.06 6.05 2.70
CA ALA A 297 18.87 6.19 1.86
C ALA A 297 19.22 6.00 0.39
N PHE A 298 18.22 5.68 -0.43
CA PHE A 298 18.36 5.72 -1.87
C PHE A 298 17.26 6.55 -2.54
N VAL A 299 17.60 7.17 -3.66
CA VAL A 299 16.67 7.96 -4.47
C VAL A 299 15.90 7.02 -5.40
N PHE A 300 14.58 6.96 -5.26
CA PHE A 300 13.76 6.11 -6.14
C PHE A 300 12.91 6.90 -7.13
N LYS A 301 12.70 8.19 -6.88
CA LYS A 301 11.90 9.07 -7.73
C LYS A 301 12.42 10.49 -7.70
N ILE A 302 12.37 11.16 -8.84
CA ILE A 302 12.64 12.61 -8.95
C ILE A 302 11.45 13.23 -9.65
N GLN A 303 10.90 14.28 -9.05
CA GLN A 303 9.77 15.02 -9.60
C GLN A 303 10.13 16.49 -9.73
N ALA A 304 9.93 17.03 -10.93
CA ALA A 304 10.16 18.44 -11.24
C ALA A 304 8.83 19.18 -11.46
N ASN A 305 8.87 20.50 -11.29
CA ASN A 305 7.76 21.41 -11.60
C ASN A 305 6.45 21.08 -10.85
N MET A 306 6.55 20.66 -9.59
CA MET A 306 5.38 20.43 -8.75
C MET A 306 4.60 21.72 -8.44
N ASN A 307 5.28 22.86 -8.50
CA ASN A 307 4.67 24.18 -8.46
C ASN A 307 4.97 24.91 -9.79
N LYS A 308 3.93 25.24 -10.56
CA LYS A 308 4.07 25.94 -11.85
C LYS A 308 4.76 27.32 -11.72
N ALA A 309 4.70 27.93 -10.54
CA ALA A 309 5.32 29.23 -10.28
C ALA A 309 6.83 29.13 -9.96
N HIS A 310 7.32 27.96 -9.64
CA HIS A 310 8.72 27.73 -9.27
C HIS A 310 9.25 26.49 -9.99
N ARG A 311 10.48 26.57 -10.54
CA ARG A 311 11.20 25.41 -11.06
C ARG A 311 11.76 24.60 -9.88
N ASP A 312 10.88 23.95 -9.13
CA ASP A 312 11.27 23.08 -8.04
C ASP A 312 11.50 21.65 -8.55
N ARG A 313 12.53 21.02 -8.03
CA ARG A 313 12.84 19.61 -8.26
C ARG A 313 13.00 18.95 -6.89
N ILE A 314 12.29 17.86 -6.69
CA ILE A 314 12.30 17.10 -5.43
C ILE A 314 12.77 15.68 -5.71
N ALA A 315 13.79 15.25 -5.00
CA ALA A 315 14.23 13.86 -4.96
C ALA A 315 13.54 13.14 -3.80
N PHE A 316 12.77 12.10 -4.11
CA PHE A 316 12.15 11.23 -3.11
C PHE A 316 13.11 10.10 -2.76
N MET A 317 13.38 9.99 -1.46
CA MET A 317 14.32 9.04 -0.91
C MET A 317 13.63 8.10 0.07
N ARG A 318 13.92 6.81 -0.06
CA ARG A 318 13.60 5.80 0.95
C ARG A 318 14.74 5.72 1.94
N ILE A 319 14.46 5.94 3.22
CA ILE A 319 15.43 5.74 4.30
C ILE A 319 15.52 4.24 4.59
N CYS A 320 16.71 3.68 4.53
CA CYS A 320 16.96 2.24 4.67
C CYS A 320 17.63 1.87 6.00
N SER A 321 18.36 2.79 6.62
CA SER A 321 18.94 2.59 7.96
C SER A 321 19.05 3.90 8.73
N GLY A 322 19.17 3.80 10.04
CA GLY A 322 19.43 4.92 10.95
C GLY A 322 18.32 5.94 11.06
N GLU A 323 18.71 7.15 11.44
CA GLU A 323 17.85 8.32 11.67
C GLU A 323 18.27 9.45 10.73
N PHE A 324 17.29 10.08 10.12
CA PHE A 324 17.44 11.33 9.39
C PHE A 324 17.17 12.52 10.31
N GLU A 325 18.04 13.54 10.26
CA GLU A 325 17.82 14.84 10.86
C GLU A 325 17.90 15.96 9.81
N ALA A 326 17.01 16.93 9.90
CA ALA A 326 16.96 18.04 8.94
C ALA A 326 18.29 18.81 8.95
N GLY A 327 18.86 19.02 7.77
CA GLY A 327 20.12 19.74 7.62
C GLY A 327 21.37 18.91 7.87
N MET A 328 21.25 17.58 8.04
CA MET A 328 22.42 16.70 8.19
C MET A 328 23.28 16.67 6.92
N ASP A 329 24.57 16.48 7.10
CA ASP A 329 25.52 16.26 6.02
C ASP A 329 25.67 14.76 5.76
N VAL A 330 25.49 14.34 4.50
CA VAL A 330 25.62 12.95 4.06
C VAL A 330 26.61 12.85 2.91
N PHE A 331 27.13 11.67 2.65
CA PHE A 331 27.94 11.42 1.48
C PHE A 331 27.06 10.90 0.34
N HIS A 332 27.07 11.58 -0.79
CA HIS A 332 26.45 11.15 -2.04
C HIS A 332 27.44 10.27 -2.78
N ILE A 333 27.19 8.95 -2.80
CA ILE A 333 28.17 7.96 -3.23
C ILE A 333 28.52 8.14 -4.71
N GLN A 334 27.50 8.16 -5.58
CA GLN A 334 27.70 8.28 -7.04
C GLN A 334 28.28 9.64 -7.43
N GLY A 335 27.92 10.68 -6.67
CA GLY A 335 28.46 12.04 -6.87
C GLY A 335 29.85 12.27 -6.26
N GLY A 336 30.37 11.34 -5.44
CA GLY A 336 31.69 11.39 -4.83
C GLY A 336 31.90 12.56 -3.85
N LYS A 337 30.84 13.16 -3.30
CA LYS A 337 30.93 14.39 -2.50
C LYS A 337 29.95 14.38 -1.29
N LYS A 338 30.28 15.20 -0.30
CA LYS A 338 29.34 15.51 0.78
C LYS A 338 28.28 16.47 0.28
N VAL A 339 27.03 16.22 0.68
CA VAL A 339 25.87 17.05 0.39
C VAL A 339 25.08 17.28 1.67
N ARG A 340 24.49 18.46 1.81
CA ARG A 340 23.62 18.79 2.92
C ARG A 340 22.18 18.57 2.52
N LEU A 341 21.46 17.75 3.30
CA LEU A 341 20.05 17.48 3.09
C LEU A 341 19.20 18.60 3.70
N SER A 342 18.89 19.61 2.88
CA SER A 342 18.13 20.78 3.28
C SER A 342 16.67 20.69 2.86
N GLN A 343 15.80 21.42 3.57
CA GLN A 343 14.37 21.53 3.28
C GLN A 343 13.66 20.17 3.10
N PRO A 344 13.81 19.24 4.05
CA PRO A 344 13.15 17.96 3.96
C PRO A 344 11.64 18.13 4.07
N GLN A 345 10.92 17.51 3.14
CA GLN A 345 9.48 17.57 3.06
C GLN A 345 8.89 16.17 3.16
N GLN A 346 7.73 16.06 3.77
CA GLN A 346 6.95 14.86 3.79
C GLN A 346 5.50 15.19 3.38
N MET A 347 4.92 14.30 2.62
CA MET A 347 3.51 14.42 2.24
C MET A 347 2.66 13.87 3.37
N MET A 348 1.87 14.73 4.00
CA MET A 348 0.87 14.37 5.00
C MET A 348 -0.50 14.62 4.38
N ALA A 349 -1.16 13.57 3.92
CA ALA A 349 -2.40 13.66 3.16
C ALA A 349 -2.26 14.61 1.94
N SER A 350 -2.81 15.81 1.98
CA SER A 350 -2.73 16.80 0.88
C SER A 350 -1.72 17.92 1.12
N GLU A 351 -1.03 17.92 2.25
CA GLU A 351 -0.13 19.02 2.64
C GLU A 351 1.32 18.58 2.72
N ARG A 352 2.24 19.45 2.27
CA ARG A 352 3.68 19.29 2.49
C ARG A 352 4.03 19.84 3.86
N LYS A 353 4.60 19.02 4.70
CA LYS A 353 5.14 19.44 5.99
C LYS A 353 6.66 19.32 5.99
N MET A 354 7.32 20.34 6.52
CA MET A 354 8.72 20.25 6.88
C MET A 354 8.86 19.26 8.04
N ILE A 355 9.84 18.40 7.95
CA ILE A 355 10.12 17.40 8.99
C ILE A 355 11.49 17.66 9.60
N GLU A 356 11.60 17.41 10.89
CA GLU A 356 12.88 17.50 11.60
C GLU A 356 13.59 16.16 11.63
N LYS A 357 12.83 15.07 11.82
CA LYS A 357 13.36 13.70 11.95
C LYS A 357 12.53 12.69 11.14
N ALA A 358 13.23 11.68 10.63
CA ALA A 358 12.65 10.49 10.02
C ALA A 358 13.56 9.28 10.26
N TYR A 359 13.04 8.08 10.08
CA TYR A 359 13.73 6.82 10.43
C TYR A 359 13.68 5.83 9.28
N ALA A 360 14.51 4.80 9.35
CA ALA A 360 14.42 3.70 8.38
C ALA A 360 12.97 3.22 8.23
N GLY A 361 12.53 3.08 6.99
CA GLY A 361 11.14 2.85 6.65
C GLY A 361 10.41 4.08 6.11
N ASP A 362 10.78 5.29 6.53
CA ASP A 362 10.16 6.51 6.03
C ASP A 362 10.60 6.86 4.60
N VAL A 363 9.73 7.61 3.92
CA VAL A 363 10.04 8.27 2.66
C VAL A 363 10.04 9.78 2.88
N ILE A 364 11.08 10.44 2.39
CA ILE A 364 11.23 11.89 2.47
C ILE A 364 11.48 12.47 1.07
N GLY A 365 11.00 13.69 0.85
CA GLY A 365 11.35 14.48 -0.32
C GLY A 365 12.39 15.54 0.05
N ILE A 366 13.47 15.61 -0.70
CA ILE A 366 14.53 16.61 -0.52
C ILE A 366 14.57 17.53 -1.74
N PHE A 367 14.74 18.83 -1.51
CA PHE A 367 15.00 19.75 -2.62
C PHE A 367 16.27 19.32 -3.35
N ASP A 368 16.13 19.16 -4.67
CA ASP A 368 17.21 18.73 -5.54
C ASP A 368 17.66 19.89 -6.47
N PRO A 369 18.84 20.44 -6.27
CA PRO A 369 19.40 21.44 -7.17
C PRO A 369 19.87 20.87 -8.52
N GLY A 370 19.50 19.63 -8.86
CA GLY A 370 19.89 18.94 -10.09
C GLY A 370 21.11 18.04 -9.93
N ILE A 371 21.40 17.59 -8.71
CA ILE A 371 22.58 16.77 -8.41
C ILE A 371 22.27 15.28 -8.21
N PHE A 372 20.99 14.93 -7.96
CA PHE A 372 20.59 13.55 -7.71
C PHE A 372 20.08 12.88 -9.00
N SER A 373 20.33 11.59 -9.05
CA SER A 373 19.78 10.65 -10.03
C SER A 373 19.02 9.53 -9.36
N ILE A 374 18.09 8.91 -10.07
CA ILE A 374 17.36 7.73 -9.55
C ILE A 374 18.36 6.58 -9.37
N GLY A 375 18.32 5.93 -8.21
CA GLY A 375 19.27 4.89 -7.81
C GLY A 375 20.44 5.41 -6.97
N ASP A 376 20.59 6.72 -6.82
CA ASP A 376 21.68 7.26 -5.99
C ASP A 376 21.54 6.87 -4.53
N THR A 377 22.68 6.52 -3.93
CA THR A 377 22.82 6.17 -2.52
C THR A 377 23.42 7.32 -1.73
N LEU A 378 22.81 7.61 -0.59
CA LEU A 378 23.27 8.60 0.37
C LEU A 378 23.50 7.92 1.71
N THR A 379 24.62 8.23 2.38
CA THR A 379 24.92 7.61 3.67
C THR A 379 25.80 8.49 4.54
N THR A 380 25.72 8.29 5.86
CA THR A 380 26.69 8.79 6.84
C THR A 380 27.73 7.72 7.20
N SER A 381 27.50 6.45 6.81
CA SER A 381 28.43 5.35 7.10
C SER A 381 29.81 5.59 6.47
N PRO A 382 30.89 5.29 7.18
CA PRO A 382 32.24 5.34 6.64
C PRO A 382 32.47 4.31 5.52
N ASP A 383 31.72 3.19 5.53
CA ASP A 383 31.92 2.05 4.61
C ASP A 383 31.41 2.31 3.17
N ARG A 384 30.63 3.38 2.97
CA ARG A 384 30.27 3.91 1.64
C ARG A 384 29.78 2.86 0.63
N PHE A 385 28.86 2.01 1.01
CA PHE A 385 28.24 1.03 0.14
C PHE A 385 27.27 1.67 -0.87
N VAL A 386 26.94 0.93 -1.91
CA VAL A 386 25.94 1.30 -2.93
C VAL A 386 24.77 0.32 -2.85
N TYR A 387 23.55 0.83 -2.74
CA TYR A 387 22.38 -0.04 -2.87
C TYR A 387 22.25 -0.58 -4.29
N GLU A 388 21.78 -1.83 -4.41
CA GLU A 388 21.48 -2.39 -5.75
C GLU A 388 20.59 -1.42 -6.53
N GLY A 389 21.03 -1.11 -7.75
CA GLY A 389 20.39 -0.14 -8.60
C GLY A 389 18.97 -0.52 -8.99
N ILE A 390 18.14 0.49 -9.26
CA ILE A 390 16.84 0.29 -9.89
C ILE A 390 17.11 -0.16 -11.32
N PRO A 391 16.65 -1.35 -11.76
CA PRO A 391 16.83 -1.79 -13.12
C PRO A 391 16.26 -0.75 -14.10
N THR A 392 17.04 -0.40 -15.11
CA THR A 392 16.59 0.42 -16.21
C THR A 392 16.00 -0.48 -17.29
N PHE A 393 14.76 -0.21 -17.68
CA PHE A 393 14.17 -0.86 -18.84
C PHE A 393 14.66 -0.18 -20.11
N ALA A 394 14.94 -0.97 -21.14
CA ALA A 394 15.17 -0.40 -22.47
C ALA A 394 13.89 0.32 -22.93
N PRO A 395 13.99 1.55 -23.51
CA PRO A 395 12.83 2.23 -24.03
C PRO A 395 12.13 1.39 -25.10
N GLU A 396 10.82 1.18 -24.97
CA GLU A 396 10.04 0.45 -25.98
C GLU A 396 9.80 1.30 -27.25
N HIS A 397 9.93 2.62 -27.13
CA HIS A 397 9.74 3.57 -28.24
C HIS A 397 10.84 4.61 -28.30
N PHE A 398 11.39 4.84 -29.49
CA PHE A 398 12.35 5.89 -29.76
C PHE A 398 11.68 6.96 -30.63
N ALA A 399 11.69 8.21 -30.19
CA ALA A 399 11.30 9.36 -31.02
C ALA A 399 12.51 10.28 -31.21
N ARG A 400 12.69 10.79 -32.43
CA ARG A 400 13.64 11.86 -32.71
C ARG A 400 12.97 13.20 -32.41
N VAL A 401 13.53 13.95 -31.48
CA VAL A 401 13.07 15.30 -31.12
C VAL A 401 13.84 16.31 -31.99
#